data_a7bd3bcec04a2884c0cd8ce505fcbcdf
#
_entry.id   a7bd3bcec04a2884c0cd8ce505fcbcdf
#
_cell.length_a   1.000
_cell.length_b   1.000
_cell.length_c   1.000
_cell.angle_alpha   90.00
_cell.angle_beta   90.00
_cell.angle_gamma   90.00
#
_symmetry.space_group_name_H-M   'P 1'
#
loop_
_entity.id
_entity.type
_entity.pdbx_description
1 polymer ?
#
loop_
_entity_poly.entity_id
_entity_poly.type
_entity_poly.pdbx_seq_one_letter_code
_entity_poly.pdbx_strand_id
1 'polypeptide(L)'
;MQLFENISMALASVKSNKMRSALTMLGIIIGIAAVIAIETVGNSMTGSVTDSMAGMGASNISVSVVQKSANDTSGTAQGVTLRRFMDSKPSDADLITDAMMQDFLDSFPGKVDHIELTQQVGSGTVAKYGDPTTTITATVSGANAATLENLDTDSQILCGRWLNDDKDAGRKVACVSEKFVEQAIGGTAQEAIGKAVTLTINKDL
;
A
#
# COMPACT_ATOMS: atom_id res chain seq x y z
N MET A 1 29.16 -13.00 59.18
CA MET A 1 29.12 -14.47 59.20
C MET A 1 27.70 -15.03 59.16
N GLN A 2 26.70 -14.46 59.83
CA GLN A 2 25.31 -14.99 59.83
C GLN A 2 24.62 -15.06 58.47
N LEU A 3 24.93 -14.17 57.50
CA LEU A 3 24.33 -14.19 56.15
C LEU A 3 24.73 -15.42 55.35
N PHE A 4 26.01 -15.81 55.45
CA PHE A 4 26.53 -16.97 54.72
C PHE A 4 25.96 -18.29 55.26
N GLU A 5 25.76 -18.34 56.56
CA GLU A 5 25.21 -19.48 57.28
C GLU A 5 23.72 -19.67 56.95
N ASN A 6 22.97 -18.58 56.93
CA ASN A 6 21.55 -18.59 56.51
C ASN A 6 21.37 -19.02 55.05
N ILE A 7 22.23 -18.58 54.13
CA ILE A 7 22.20 -18.97 52.74
C ILE A 7 22.54 -20.47 52.59
N SER A 8 23.55 -20.94 53.31
CA SER A 8 23.95 -22.34 53.29
C SER A 8 22.84 -23.26 53.83
N MET A 9 22.16 -22.83 54.90
CA MET A 9 21.03 -23.58 55.48
C MET A 9 19.81 -23.60 54.51
N ALA A 10 19.53 -22.48 53.84
CA ALA A 10 18.48 -22.41 52.82
C ALA A 10 18.76 -23.33 51.62
N LEU A 11 19.99 -23.33 51.14
CA LEU A 11 20.45 -24.22 50.06
C LEU A 11 20.35 -25.70 50.45
N ALA A 12 20.74 -26.05 51.67
CA ALA A 12 20.64 -27.41 52.18
C ALA A 12 19.15 -27.86 52.29
N SER A 13 18.23 -26.98 52.73
CA SER A 13 16.81 -27.24 52.76
C SER A 13 16.19 -27.49 51.39
N VAL A 14 16.57 -26.69 50.39
CA VAL A 14 16.15 -26.88 48.97
C VAL A 14 16.67 -28.22 48.44
N LYS A 15 17.91 -28.59 48.76
CA LYS A 15 18.55 -29.82 48.31
C LYS A 15 17.95 -31.08 48.96
N SER A 16 17.42 -30.97 50.17
CA SER A 16 16.77 -32.09 50.87
C SER A 16 15.39 -32.40 50.32
N ASN A 17 14.66 -31.43 49.77
CA ASN A 17 13.32 -31.58 49.18
C ASN A 17 13.29 -31.31 47.67
N LYS A 18 14.16 -31.95 46.92
CA LYS A 18 14.37 -31.72 45.47
C LYS A 18 13.09 -31.74 44.63
N MET A 19 12.19 -32.69 44.88
CA MET A 19 10.94 -32.80 44.11
C MET A 19 9.99 -31.61 44.33
N ARG A 20 9.87 -31.13 45.55
CA ARG A 20 8.99 -30.00 45.90
C ARG A 20 9.56 -28.72 45.26
N SER A 21 10.86 -28.50 45.44
CA SER A 21 11.53 -27.32 44.86
C SER A 21 11.49 -27.33 43.34
N ALA A 22 11.70 -28.47 42.71
CA ALA A 22 11.61 -28.61 41.25
C ALA A 22 10.17 -28.31 40.74
N LEU A 23 9.14 -28.80 41.44
CA LEU A 23 7.76 -28.58 41.04
C LEU A 23 7.35 -27.12 41.14
N THR A 24 7.77 -26.45 42.24
CA THR A 24 7.48 -25.01 42.42
C THR A 24 8.23 -24.15 41.43
N MET A 25 9.51 -24.43 41.13
CA MET A 25 10.28 -23.73 40.08
C MET A 25 9.65 -23.95 38.71
N LEU A 26 9.23 -25.17 38.38
CA LEU A 26 8.57 -25.49 37.13
C LEU A 26 7.27 -24.65 36.95
N GLY A 27 6.48 -24.54 38.01
CA GLY A 27 5.25 -23.75 37.97
C GLY A 27 5.53 -22.26 37.70
N ILE A 28 6.56 -21.69 38.35
CA ILE A 28 6.95 -20.30 38.12
C ILE A 28 7.48 -20.09 36.67
N ILE A 29 8.32 -21.02 36.19
CA ILE A 29 8.87 -20.93 34.84
C ILE A 29 7.75 -20.98 33.80
N ILE A 30 6.80 -21.90 33.94
CA ILE A 30 5.66 -22.02 33.01
C ILE A 30 4.81 -20.74 33.09
N GLY A 31 4.56 -20.21 34.28
CA GLY A 31 3.79 -18.98 34.46
C GLY A 31 4.43 -17.78 33.75
N ILE A 32 5.72 -17.58 33.97
CA ILE A 32 6.46 -16.46 33.33
C ILE A 32 6.55 -16.68 31.80
N ALA A 33 6.84 -17.91 31.37
CA ALA A 33 6.92 -18.23 29.94
C ALA A 33 5.59 -17.98 29.23
N ALA A 34 4.46 -18.32 29.85
CA ALA A 34 3.14 -18.06 29.30
C ALA A 34 2.85 -16.55 29.14
N VAL A 35 3.20 -15.73 30.12
CA VAL A 35 3.02 -14.28 30.06
C VAL A 35 3.86 -13.68 28.93
N ILE A 36 5.14 -14.05 28.84
CA ILE A 36 6.04 -13.57 27.78
C ILE A 36 5.52 -13.99 26.41
N ALA A 37 5.06 -15.23 26.26
CA ALA A 37 4.52 -15.71 24.99
C ALA A 37 3.29 -14.90 24.56
N ILE A 38 2.35 -14.64 25.46
CA ILE A 38 1.14 -13.85 25.17
C ILE A 38 1.51 -12.42 24.78
N GLU A 39 2.44 -11.79 25.51
CA GLU A 39 2.88 -10.43 25.24
C GLU A 39 3.60 -10.33 23.89
N THR A 40 4.46 -11.30 23.59
CA THR A 40 5.18 -11.35 22.31
C THR A 40 4.21 -11.53 21.12
N VAL A 41 3.25 -12.45 21.23
CA VAL A 41 2.24 -12.66 20.19
C VAL A 41 1.36 -11.43 20.02
N GLY A 42 0.93 -10.81 21.11
CA GLY A 42 0.12 -9.58 21.10
C GLY A 42 0.83 -8.43 20.38
N ASN A 43 2.08 -8.17 20.71
CA ASN A 43 2.87 -7.13 20.08
C ASN A 43 3.14 -7.41 18.60
N SER A 44 3.45 -8.66 18.24
CA SER A 44 3.66 -9.05 16.84
C SER A 44 2.39 -8.89 16.01
N MET A 45 1.25 -9.27 16.57
CA MET A 45 -0.05 -9.15 15.88
C MET A 45 -0.43 -7.68 15.68
N THR A 46 -0.23 -6.85 16.70
CA THR A 46 -0.49 -5.40 16.59
C THR A 46 0.42 -4.76 15.56
N GLY A 47 1.70 -5.09 15.54
CA GLY A 47 2.65 -4.62 14.52
C GLY A 47 2.22 -5.01 13.12
N SER A 48 1.92 -6.29 12.89
CA SER A 48 1.49 -6.79 11.58
C SER A 48 0.20 -6.13 11.09
N VAL A 49 -0.78 -5.90 11.98
CA VAL A 49 -2.02 -5.19 11.62
C VAL A 49 -1.74 -3.73 11.29
N THR A 50 -0.90 -3.06 12.08
CA THR A 50 -0.53 -1.65 11.84
C THR A 50 0.21 -1.50 10.51
N ASP A 51 1.16 -2.37 10.21
CA ASP A 51 1.91 -2.36 8.96
C ASP A 51 1.00 -2.64 7.75
N SER A 52 0.08 -3.60 7.91
CA SER A 52 -0.92 -3.88 6.86
C SER A 52 -1.86 -2.70 6.61
N MET A 53 -2.28 -2.01 7.67
CA MET A 53 -3.13 -0.82 7.53
C MET A 53 -2.35 0.38 6.95
N ALA A 54 -1.07 0.54 7.31
CA ALA A 54 -0.21 1.56 6.72
C ALA A 54 -0.01 1.32 5.22
N GLY A 55 0.22 0.05 4.81
CA GLY A 55 0.32 -0.34 3.40
C GLY A 55 -0.98 -0.14 2.60
N MET A 56 -2.14 -0.17 3.25
CA MET A 56 -3.43 0.16 2.62
C MET A 56 -3.73 1.66 2.57
N GLY A 57 -2.78 2.52 2.95
CA GLY A 57 -2.94 3.97 2.94
C GLY A 57 -3.90 4.50 4.01
N ALA A 58 -3.94 3.88 5.19
CA ALA A 58 -4.80 4.33 6.29
C ALA A 58 -4.52 5.77 6.77
N SER A 59 -3.34 6.29 6.47
CA SER A 59 -2.94 7.69 6.71
C SER A 59 -3.19 8.61 5.52
N ASN A 60 -3.62 8.07 4.37
CA ASN A 60 -3.83 8.85 3.16
C ASN A 60 -5.23 9.48 3.14
N ILE A 61 -5.30 10.71 2.68
CA ILE A 61 -6.56 11.42 2.47
C ILE A 61 -6.87 11.38 0.99
N SER A 62 -7.97 10.71 0.62
CA SER A 62 -8.43 10.69 -0.76
C SER A 62 -9.33 11.89 -1.03
N VAL A 63 -8.98 12.65 -2.04
CA VAL A 63 -9.76 13.80 -2.51
C VAL A 63 -10.29 13.49 -3.91
N SER A 64 -11.59 13.62 -4.10
CA SER A 64 -12.23 13.42 -5.40
C SER A 64 -13.23 14.53 -5.68
N VAL A 65 -13.33 14.90 -6.94
CA VAL A 65 -14.34 15.87 -7.39
C VAL A 65 -15.67 15.14 -7.54
N VAL A 66 -16.68 15.61 -6.83
CA VAL A 66 -18.05 15.08 -6.91
C VAL A 66 -18.98 16.19 -7.26
N GLN A 67 -19.79 16.01 -8.31
CA GLN A 67 -20.80 16.99 -8.68
C GLN A 67 -21.86 17.10 -7.58
N LYS A 68 -22.09 18.30 -7.09
CA LYS A 68 -23.15 18.58 -6.11
C LYS A 68 -24.50 18.50 -6.81
N SER A 69 -25.33 17.52 -6.45
CA SER A 69 -26.69 17.44 -6.93
C SER A 69 -27.52 18.60 -6.38
N ALA A 70 -28.25 19.30 -7.23
CA ALA A 70 -29.08 20.45 -6.87
C ALA A 70 -30.18 20.15 -5.83
N ASN A 71 -30.43 18.87 -5.53
CA ASN A 71 -31.46 18.40 -4.59
C ASN A 71 -30.94 17.95 -3.22
N ASP A 72 -29.67 18.15 -2.90
CA ASP A 72 -29.13 17.75 -1.59
C ASP A 72 -29.27 18.89 -0.56
N THR A 73 -30.51 19.08 -0.09
CA THR A 73 -30.81 19.94 1.09
C THR A 73 -30.66 19.16 2.42
N SER A 74 -30.18 17.95 2.39
CA SER A 74 -30.09 17.05 3.55
C SER A 74 -28.64 16.90 3.98
N GLY A 75 -28.21 17.75 4.89
CA GLY A 75 -26.93 17.65 5.58
C GLY A 75 -26.85 16.46 6.55
N THR A 76 -26.72 15.26 6.04
CA THR A 76 -26.32 14.10 6.84
C THR A 76 -25.22 13.36 6.12
N ALA A 77 -24.02 13.47 6.68
CA ALA A 77 -22.83 12.72 6.30
C ALA A 77 -22.99 11.23 6.65
N GLN A 78 -23.89 10.52 5.97
CA GLN A 78 -23.98 9.07 6.10
C GLN A 78 -24.50 8.47 4.79
N GLY A 79 -23.62 7.74 4.13
CA GLY A 79 -23.95 6.89 2.99
C GLY A 79 -23.71 7.52 1.62
N VAL A 80 -22.45 7.57 1.22
CA VAL A 80 -22.09 7.74 -0.20
C VAL A 80 -22.51 6.46 -0.91
N THR A 81 -23.66 6.46 -1.54
CA THR A 81 -24.13 5.33 -2.36
C THR A 81 -23.29 5.29 -3.64
N LEU A 82 -22.65 4.18 -3.91
CA LEU A 82 -21.84 3.88 -5.11
C LEU A 82 -22.53 4.25 -6.45
N ARG A 83 -23.85 4.37 -6.46
CA ARG A 83 -24.63 4.79 -7.64
C ARG A 83 -24.36 6.23 -8.10
N ARG A 84 -23.84 7.09 -7.22
CA ARG A 84 -23.60 8.51 -7.54
C ARG A 84 -22.32 8.75 -8.34
N PHE A 85 -21.39 7.81 -8.30
CA PHE A 85 -20.11 7.91 -9.02
C PHE A 85 -20.23 7.63 -10.53
N MET A 86 -21.37 7.10 -10.99
CA MET A 86 -21.49 6.63 -12.37
C MET A 86 -22.20 7.61 -13.32
N ASP A 87 -22.82 8.68 -12.82
CA ASP A 87 -23.79 9.43 -13.66
C ASP A 87 -23.45 10.91 -13.91
N SER A 88 -22.34 11.42 -13.43
CA SER A 88 -21.99 12.83 -13.61
C SER A 88 -20.51 12.99 -13.97
N LYS A 89 -20.23 13.25 -15.24
CA LYS A 89 -18.89 13.69 -15.63
C LYS A 89 -18.68 15.09 -15.07
N PRO A 90 -17.61 15.34 -14.28
CA PRO A 90 -17.28 16.68 -13.84
C PRO A 90 -17.01 17.57 -15.05
N SER A 91 -17.41 18.84 -14.96
CA SER A 91 -17.09 19.84 -15.98
C SER A 91 -15.58 20.13 -15.92
N ASP A 92 -14.99 20.51 -17.04
CA ASP A 92 -13.57 20.89 -17.10
C ASP A 92 -13.22 22.02 -16.09
N ALA A 93 -14.20 22.83 -15.70
CA ALA A 93 -14.03 23.87 -14.68
C ALA A 93 -14.00 23.32 -13.23
N ASP A 94 -14.44 22.08 -13.02
CA ASP A 94 -14.50 21.46 -11.69
C ASP A 94 -13.27 20.58 -11.41
N LEU A 95 -12.34 20.48 -12.37
CA LEU A 95 -11.14 19.66 -12.24
C LEU A 95 -10.15 20.28 -11.25
N ILE A 96 -9.50 19.43 -10.47
CA ILE A 96 -8.37 19.84 -9.62
C ILE A 96 -7.19 20.11 -10.55
N THR A 97 -6.68 21.32 -10.51
CA THR A 97 -5.53 21.74 -11.33
C THR A 97 -4.22 21.62 -10.55
N ASP A 98 -3.10 21.54 -11.29
CA ASP A 98 -1.76 21.50 -10.69
C ASP A 98 -1.51 22.74 -9.80
N ALA A 99 -2.02 23.91 -10.18
CA ALA A 99 -1.92 25.13 -9.38
C ALA A 99 -2.63 24.98 -8.02
N MET A 100 -3.82 24.38 -7.99
CA MET A 100 -4.55 24.13 -6.74
C MET A 100 -3.81 23.14 -5.84
N MET A 101 -3.14 22.16 -6.41
CA MET A 101 -2.32 21.21 -5.66
C MET A 101 -1.08 21.88 -5.06
N GLN A 102 -0.43 22.75 -5.79
CA GLN A 102 0.70 23.54 -5.29
C GLN A 102 0.27 24.50 -4.17
N ASP A 103 -0.83 25.23 -4.34
CA ASP A 103 -1.39 26.11 -3.31
C ASP A 103 -1.74 25.33 -2.03
N PHE A 104 -2.21 24.09 -2.18
CA PHE A 104 -2.50 23.21 -1.05
C PHE A 104 -1.21 22.81 -0.30
N LEU A 105 -0.17 22.40 -1.02
CA LEU A 105 1.13 22.06 -0.43
C LEU A 105 1.74 23.26 0.30
N ASP A 106 1.66 24.44 -0.30
CA ASP A 106 2.18 25.69 0.28
C ASP A 106 1.39 26.12 1.53
N SER A 107 0.10 25.77 1.59
CA SER A 107 -0.75 26.07 2.76
C SER A 107 -0.47 25.16 3.96
N PHE A 108 0.09 23.97 3.74
CA PHE A 108 0.35 22.98 4.78
C PHE A 108 1.80 22.47 4.78
N PRO A 109 2.79 23.35 4.92
CA PRO A 109 4.19 22.96 4.85
C PRO A 109 4.56 21.95 5.93
N GLY A 110 5.17 20.84 5.52
CA GLY A 110 5.64 19.77 6.41
C GLY A 110 4.54 18.91 7.04
N LYS A 111 3.27 19.08 6.63
CA LYS A 111 2.16 18.20 7.04
C LYS A 111 1.71 17.25 5.94
N VAL A 112 1.96 17.61 4.70
CA VAL A 112 1.71 16.80 3.52
C VAL A 112 3.07 16.41 2.98
N ASP A 113 3.33 15.12 2.88
CA ASP A 113 4.59 14.59 2.38
C ASP A 113 4.60 14.63 0.85
N HIS A 114 3.59 14.05 0.24
CA HIS A 114 3.43 14.04 -1.22
C HIS A 114 1.96 13.96 -1.61
N ILE A 115 1.66 14.29 -2.86
CA ILE A 115 0.35 14.12 -3.47
C ILE A 115 0.45 13.03 -4.52
N GLU A 116 -0.28 11.95 -4.32
CA GLU A 116 -0.43 10.90 -5.30
C GLU A 116 -1.56 11.23 -6.27
N LEU A 117 -1.28 11.12 -7.56
CA LEU A 117 -2.26 11.26 -8.63
C LEU A 117 -2.47 9.92 -9.29
N THR A 118 -3.63 9.34 -9.07
CA THR A 118 -4.04 8.11 -9.75
C THR A 118 -5.35 8.36 -10.48
N GLN A 119 -5.33 8.20 -11.78
CA GLN A 119 -6.53 8.32 -12.62
C GLN A 119 -6.68 7.09 -13.52
N GLN A 120 -7.79 6.42 -13.41
CA GLN A 120 -8.12 5.35 -14.35
C GLN A 120 -8.46 5.96 -15.71
N VAL A 121 -7.62 5.68 -16.70
CA VAL A 121 -7.83 6.16 -18.08
C VAL A 121 -8.84 5.28 -18.80
N GLY A 122 -8.87 3.99 -18.47
CA GLY A 122 -9.78 3.01 -19.06
C GLY A 122 -9.09 1.72 -19.45
N SER A 123 -9.86 0.85 -20.09
CA SER A 123 -9.36 -0.40 -20.67
C SER A 123 -9.28 -0.26 -22.19
N GLY A 124 -8.26 -0.84 -22.76
CA GLY A 124 -8.05 -0.81 -24.20
C GLY A 124 -7.40 -2.08 -24.71
N THR A 125 -7.27 -2.16 -26.01
CA THR A 125 -6.58 -3.25 -26.70
C THR A 125 -5.18 -2.84 -27.08
N VAL A 126 -4.22 -3.71 -26.84
CA VAL A 126 -2.82 -3.55 -27.22
C VAL A 126 -2.48 -4.60 -28.25
N ALA A 127 -1.96 -4.17 -29.39
CA ALA A 127 -1.44 -5.08 -30.40
C ALA A 127 -0.15 -5.73 -29.89
N LYS A 128 -0.04 -7.05 -30.05
CA LYS A 128 1.16 -7.78 -29.67
C LYS A 128 2.35 -7.32 -30.53
N TYR A 129 3.48 -7.13 -29.87
CA TYR A 129 4.71 -6.71 -30.55
C TYR A 129 5.16 -7.77 -31.56
N GLY A 130 5.31 -7.35 -32.83
CA GLY A 130 5.66 -8.25 -33.93
C GLY A 130 4.49 -9.01 -34.59
N ASP A 131 3.29 -8.98 -33.97
CA ASP A 131 2.08 -9.58 -34.54
C ASP A 131 0.88 -8.66 -34.31
N PRO A 132 0.59 -7.71 -35.20
CA PRO A 132 -0.50 -6.75 -35.00
C PRO A 132 -1.90 -7.35 -35.10
N THR A 133 -2.02 -8.61 -35.55
CA THR A 133 -3.33 -9.30 -35.62
C THR A 133 -3.78 -9.86 -34.30
N THR A 134 -2.84 -10.14 -33.38
CA THR A 134 -3.13 -10.59 -32.04
C THR A 134 -3.19 -9.40 -31.11
N THR A 135 -4.31 -9.25 -30.38
CA THR A 135 -4.52 -8.18 -29.40
C THR A 135 -4.75 -8.73 -28.01
N ILE A 136 -4.28 -8.01 -27.00
CA ILE A 136 -4.58 -8.28 -25.59
C ILE A 136 -5.33 -7.09 -25.00
N THR A 137 -6.11 -7.34 -23.94
CA THR A 137 -6.76 -6.28 -23.19
C THR A 137 -5.85 -5.81 -22.07
N ALA A 138 -5.66 -4.50 -21.95
CA ALA A 138 -4.90 -3.88 -20.88
C ALA A 138 -5.71 -2.75 -20.25
N THR A 139 -5.62 -2.64 -18.93
CA THR A 139 -6.15 -1.50 -18.18
C THR A 139 -5.04 -0.48 -18.02
N VAL A 140 -5.37 0.78 -18.24
CA VAL A 140 -4.43 1.90 -18.17
C VAL A 140 -4.85 2.84 -17.06
N SER A 141 -3.91 3.16 -16.18
CA SER A 141 -4.06 4.17 -15.15
C SER A 141 -2.98 5.21 -15.31
N GLY A 142 -3.34 6.46 -15.14
CA GLY A 142 -2.37 7.54 -14.97
C GLY A 142 -1.78 7.46 -13.57
N ALA A 143 -0.49 7.72 -13.47
CA ALA A 143 0.24 7.73 -12.21
C ALA A 143 1.35 8.78 -12.24
N ASN A 144 1.71 9.31 -11.10
CA ASN A 144 2.86 10.22 -10.94
C ASN A 144 4.02 9.54 -10.21
N ALA A 145 5.09 10.29 -9.95
CA ALA A 145 6.26 9.75 -9.25
C ALA A 145 5.91 9.25 -7.84
N ALA A 146 5.04 9.94 -7.13
CA ALA A 146 4.62 9.61 -5.77
C ALA A 146 3.85 8.29 -5.64
N THR A 147 3.21 7.82 -6.71
CA THR A 147 2.50 6.53 -6.72
C THR A 147 3.41 5.34 -6.38
N LEU A 148 4.73 5.48 -6.59
CA LEU A 148 5.69 4.42 -6.24
C LEU A 148 5.71 4.14 -4.73
N GLU A 149 5.54 5.16 -3.89
CA GLU A 149 5.62 5.04 -2.44
C GLU A 149 4.41 4.31 -1.84
N ASN A 150 3.30 4.32 -2.57
CA ASN A 150 2.05 3.67 -2.18
C ASN A 150 1.81 2.32 -2.90
N LEU A 151 2.78 1.84 -3.68
CA LEU A 151 2.68 0.50 -4.25
C LEU A 151 2.71 -0.55 -3.13
N ASP A 152 1.92 -1.61 -3.32
CA ASP A 152 1.91 -2.74 -2.40
C ASP A 152 3.32 -3.26 -2.12
N THR A 153 3.55 -3.70 -0.89
CA THR A 153 4.83 -4.21 -0.40
C THR A 153 5.39 -5.34 -1.27
N ASP A 154 4.51 -6.05 -1.97
CA ASP A 154 4.88 -7.13 -2.89
C ASP A 154 5.21 -6.64 -4.30
N SER A 155 4.97 -5.35 -4.60
CA SER A 155 5.26 -4.77 -5.91
C SER A 155 6.70 -4.29 -5.98
N GLN A 156 7.48 -4.82 -6.91
CA GLN A 156 8.87 -4.48 -7.10
C GLN A 156 9.14 -4.07 -8.56
N ILE A 157 10.02 -3.11 -8.74
CA ILE A 157 10.53 -2.78 -10.08
C ILE A 157 11.58 -3.83 -10.47
N LEU A 158 11.22 -4.73 -11.36
CA LEU A 158 12.11 -5.78 -11.84
C LEU A 158 13.22 -5.23 -12.74
N CYS A 159 12.89 -4.28 -13.60
CA CYS A 159 13.82 -3.67 -14.55
C CYS A 159 13.42 -2.22 -14.83
N GLY A 160 14.41 -1.39 -15.17
CA GLY A 160 14.18 -0.01 -15.55
C GLY A 160 14.03 0.93 -14.36
N ARG A 161 13.14 1.89 -14.46
CA ARG A 161 12.85 2.87 -13.42
C ARG A 161 11.37 3.21 -13.40
N TRP A 162 10.90 3.75 -12.31
CA TRP A 162 9.58 4.35 -12.21
C TRP A 162 9.50 5.68 -12.97
N LEU A 163 8.28 6.19 -13.12
CA LEU A 163 7.97 7.48 -13.72
C LEU A 163 8.67 8.62 -12.97
N ASN A 164 9.02 9.67 -13.68
CA ASN A 164 9.60 10.86 -13.09
C ASN A 164 8.89 12.08 -13.70
N ASP A 165 8.24 12.87 -12.88
CA ASP A 165 7.36 13.95 -13.31
C ASP A 165 8.09 15.02 -14.15
N ASP A 166 9.35 15.32 -13.81
CA ASP A 166 10.14 16.31 -14.55
C ASP A 166 10.69 15.77 -15.88
N LYS A 167 11.27 14.55 -15.86
CA LYS A 167 11.96 13.99 -17.03
C LYS A 167 11.02 13.41 -18.07
N ASP A 168 9.85 12.96 -17.62
CA ASP A 168 8.86 12.31 -18.48
C ASP A 168 7.70 13.23 -18.85
N ALA A 169 7.71 14.49 -18.39
CA ALA A 169 6.74 15.50 -18.74
C ALA A 169 6.58 15.61 -20.28
N GLY A 170 5.36 15.45 -20.76
CA GLY A 170 5.03 15.46 -22.19
C GLY A 170 5.48 14.25 -23.00
N ARG A 171 6.09 13.25 -22.38
CA ARG A 171 6.51 12.01 -23.04
C ARG A 171 5.50 10.90 -22.79
N LYS A 172 5.32 10.03 -23.80
CA LYS A 172 4.47 8.86 -23.68
C LYS A 172 5.31 7.69 -23.16
N VAL A 173 5.43 7.58 -21.86
CA VAL A 173 6.14 6.50 -21.16
C VAL A 173 5.17 5.75 -20.26
N ALA A 174 5.41 4.46 -20.06
CA ALA A 174 4.59 3.64 -19.20
C ALA A 174 5.44 2.63 -18.45
N CYS A 175 5.05 2.36 -17.20
CA CYS A 175 5.47 1.20 -16.44
C CYS A 175 4.44 0.09 -16.67
N VAL A 176 4.90 -1.12 -16.92
CA VAL A 176 4.03 -2.25 -17.26
C VAL A 176 4.33 -3.44 -16.35
N SER A 177 3.32 -4.28 -16.11
CA SER A 177 3.50 -5.50 -15.33
C SER A 177 4.28 -6.56 -16.12
N GLU A 178 4.93 -7.47 -15.40
CA GLU A 178 5.62 -8.62 -15.98
C GLU A 178 4.69 -9.45 -16.90
N LYS A 179 3.47 -9.68 -16.44
CA LYS A 179 2.45 -10.39 -17.22
C LYS A 179 2.11 -9.70 -18.55
N PHE A 180 2.10 -8.37 -18.55
CA PHE A 180 1.93 -7.60 -19.79
C PHE A 180 3.10 -7.83 -20.75
N VAL A 181 4.34 -7.85 -20.24
CA VAL A 181 5.53 -8.10 -21.05
C VAL A 181 5.44 -9.47 -21.70
N GLU A 182 5.12 -10.51 -20.94
CA GLU A 182 4.98 -11.88 -21.46
C GLU A 182 3.94 -11.99 -22.58
N GLN A 183 2.79 -11.36 -22.41
CA GLN A 183 1.66 -11.48 -23.32
C GLN A 183 1.75 -10.55 -24.55
N ALA A 184 2.13 -9.28 -24.32
CA ALA A 184 2.12 -8.25 -25.36
C ALA A 184 3.44 -8.14 -26.12
N ILE A 185 4.57 -8.25 -25.43
CA ILE A 185 5.88 -7.98 -25.99
C ILE A 185 6.61 -9.28 -26.32
N GLY A 186 6.52 -10.25 -25.42
CA GLY A 186 7.33 -11.48 -25.46
C GLY A 186 8.78 -11.22 -25.05
N GLY A 187 9.47 -12.27 -24.60
CA GLY A 187 10.84 -12.15 -24.12
C GLY A 187 10.94 -11.77 -22.64
N THR A 188 12.09 -11.27 -22.25
CA THR A 188 12.40 -10.91 -20.87
C THR A 188 12.01 -9.46 -20.57
N ALA A 189 11.81 -9.14 -19.27
CA ALA A 189 11.55 -7.77 -18.83
C ALA A 189 12.62 -6.76 -19.28
N GLN A 190 13.88 -7.20 -19.35
CA GLN A 190 15.00 -6.37 -19.81
C GLN A 190 14.90 -6.03 -21.30
N GLU A 191 14.44 -6.96 -22.12
CA GLU A 191 14.27 -6.76 -23.56
C GLU A 191 13.06 -5.90 -23.91
N ALA A 192 12.12 -5.75 -22.98
CA ALA A 192 10.93 -4.92 -23.16
C ALA A 192 11.22 -3.43 -22.99
N ILE A 193 12.29 -3.06 -22.31
CA ILE A 193 12.64 -1.66 -22.06
C ILE A 193 12.88 -0.92 -23.38
N GLY A 194 12.21 0.20 -23.55
CA GLY A 194 12.33 1.06 -24.74
C GLY A 194 11.54 0.60 -25.94
N LYS A 195 10.84 -0.53 -25.89
CA LYS A 195 9.92 -0.92 -26.97
C LYS A 195 8.65 -0.09 -26.94
N ALA A 196 8.20 0.33 -28.10
CA ALA A 196 6.94 1.05 -28.25
C ALA A 196 5.79 0.07 -28.53
N VAL A 197 4.68 0.26 -27.83
CA VAL A 197 3.44 -0.48 -28.02
C VAL A 197 2.32 0.47 -28.39
N THR A 198 1.41 0.04 -29.27
CA THR A 198 0.24 0.84 -29.63
C THR A 198 -0.94 0.38 -28.79
N LEU A 199 -1.48 1.31 -28.03
CA LEU A 199 -2.66 1.11 -27.22
C LEU A 199 -3.85 1.80 -27.89
N THR A 200 -4.92 1.05 -28.12
CA THR A 200 -6.20 1.59 -28.59
C THR A 200 -7.18 1.55 -27.43
N ILE A 201 -7.54 2.73 -26.91
CA ILE A 201 -8.51 2.86 -25.82
C ILE A 201 -9.89 3.05 -26.48
N ASN A 202 -10.85 2.22 -26.11
CA ASN A 202 -12.24 2.42 -26.47
C ASN A 202 -12.81 3.56 -25.64
N LYS A 203 -13.23 4.62 -26.30
CA LYS A 203 -13.71 5.86 -25.69
C LYS A 203 -15.20 5.79 -25.25
N ASP A 204 -15.79 4.61 -25.29
CA ASP A 204 -17.20 4.38 -24.94
C ASP A 204 -17.34 4.00 -23.45
N LEU A 205 -16.87 4.92 -22.57
CA LEU A 205 -17.14 4.88 -21.12
C LEU A 205 -17.64 6.24 -20.66
#